data_544d53e812f1ea8b69024aede54900ea
#
_entry.id   544d53e812f1ea8b69024aede54900ea
#
_cell.length_a   1.000
_cell.length_b   1.000
_cell.length_c   1.000
_cell.angle_alpha   90.00
_cell.angle_beta   90.00
_cell.angle_gamma   90.00
#
_symmetry.space_group_name_H-M   'P 1'
#
loop_
_entity.id
_entity.type
_entity.pdbx_description
1 polymer ?
#
loop_
_entity_poly.entity_id
_entity_poly.type
_entity_poly.pdbx_seq_one_letter_code
_entity_poly.pdbx_strand_id
1 'polypeptide(L)'
;MLSSIINNNSINNSINNSINNSNNVYNTENNHKTQLININKSFKEFTLLSYEITKNLDIKTKKENGIYFTPQCIINECFEFLCDYYKKNNIYIQNILEPCCGSCEFINKLNEKFNNKNIIGIENNHFIYSKIKDIDFNNNNTNNINNTNNTNNITIINKSFFDYNEDTKFDLIIGNPPFYVILKNNIQKKYHKFFDGRPNIFILFIIESLKKLENNGILCFVLPKNFLNCIYYDKLRTHIFQNFHILNIINCNNNKYIDTQQETIILMIQNNNNTKKNSDFALTNIKYKSMNSNFNISILNNLLNKSTNLFLLNFGVKVGNVTWNEHKSILTDDSEKTLLIYNGNIKDNKLVINKFKNDIKKNYINKKGTDEMVLVINRGYGKGDYAFNYCIIDGSKEYLIENHLIVIYHKSISNKDKLKIWYEKIIKSFNDERTKEFIKIYFGNNAINTNELLYILPIYEE
;
A
#
# COMPACT_ATOMS: atom_id res chain seq x y z
N MET A 1 -38.28 15.15 -18.99
CA MET A 1 -38.65 16.56 -19.15
C MET A 1 -37.89 17.36 -18.13
N LEU A 2 -37.15 18.23 -18.60
CA LEU A 2 -36.52 19.48 -18.26
C LEU A 2 -34.99 19.42 -18.33
N SER A 3 -34.58 19.76 -19.53
CA SER A 3 -33.29 20.34 -19.87
C SER A 3 -33.14 21.70 -19.18
N SER A 4 -32.00 21.96 -18.58
CA SER A 4 -31.53 23.34 -18.41
C SER A 4 -30.03 23.41 -18.72
N ILE A 5 -29.81 23.95 -19.89
CA ILE A 5 -28.61 24.53 -20.41
C ILE A 5 -28.07 25.53 -19.37
N ILE A 6 -26.92 25.29 -18.82
CA ILE A 6 -26.18 26.32 -18.06
C ILE A 6 -25.39 27.13 -19.07
N ASN A 7 -25.89 28.32 -19.34
CA ASN A 7 -25.27 29.36 -20.17
C ASN A 7 -23.87 29.74 -19.66
N ASN A 8 -22.89 29.72 -20.55
CA ASN A 8 -21.53 30.22 -20.36
C ASN A 8 -21.43 31.76 -20.18
N ASN A 9 -22.53 32.46 -19.91
CA ASN A 9 -22.59 33.92 -19.79
C ASN A 9 -22.57 34.43 -18.32
N SER A 10 -22.54 33.54 -17.32
CA SER A 10 -22.47 33.97 -15.91
C SER A 10 -21.05 34.09 -15.35
N ILE A 11 -20.03 33.74 -16.10
CA ILE A 11 -18.62 33.86 -15.67
C ILE A 11 -18.00 35.19 -16.14
N ASN A 12 -18.56 35.83 -17.18
CA ASN A 12 -18.02 37.11 -17.70
C ASN A 12 -18.61 38.37 -17.05
N ASN A 13 -19.66 38.28 -16.23
CA ASN A 13 -20.27 39.46 -15.59
C ASN A 13 -19.82 39.72 -14.16
N SER A 14 -18.94 38.89 -13.56
CA SER A 14 -18.34 39.13 -12.25
C SER A 14 -16.93 39.76 -12.32
N ILE A 15 -16.41 40.01 -13.53
CA ILE A 15 -15.06 40.57 -13.72
C ILE A 15 -15.05 42.11 -13.92
N ASN A 16 -16.22 42.74 -14.13
CA ASN A 16 -16.26 44.17 -14.49
C ASN A 16 -16.67 45.11 -13.34
N ASN A 17 -16.76 44.70 -12.09
CA ASN A 17 -17.16 45.56 -10.99
C ASN A 17 -16.21 45.58 -9.78
N SER A 18 -14.89 45.63 -9.99
CA SER A 18 -13.96 46.00 -8.92
C SER A 18 -12.59 46.46 -9.45
N ILE A 19 -12.62 47.54 -10.23
CA ILE A 19 -11.40 48.31 -10.48
C ILE A 19 -11.51 49.54 -9.56
N ASN A 20 -11.01 49.42 -8.35
CA ASN A 20 -10.48 50.51 -7.50
C ASN A 20 -10.01 49.91 -6.16
N ASN A 21 -8.79 49.34 -6.17
CA ASN A 21 -7.86 49.38 -5.03
C ASN A 21 -6.54 48.75 -5.41
N SER A 22 -5.56 49.58 -5.66
CA SER A 22 -4.28 49.25 -6.29
C SER A 22 -3.21 48.68 -5.36
N ASN A 23 -3.55 47.79 -4.43
CA ASN A 23 -2.54 47.06 -3.64
C ASN A 23 -2.85 45.57 -3.36
N ASN A 24 -3.91 44.98 -3.98
CA ASN A 24 -4.22 43.54 -3.85
C ASN A 24 -4.09 42.75 -5.16
N VAL A 25 -3.66 43.35 -6.25
CA VAL A 25 -3.65 42.73 -7.57
C VAL A 25 -2.49 41.75 -7.73
N TYR A 26 -1.35 41.96 -7.06
CA TYR A 26 -0.18 41.09 -7.20
C TYR A 26 -0.33 39.71 -6.53
N ASN A 27 -1.17 39.60 -5.49
CA ASN A 27 -1.38 38.31 -4.81
C ASN A 27 -2.45 37.44 -5.46
N THR A 28 -3.41 38.03 -6.17
CA THR A 28 -4.48 37.30 -6.84
C THR A 28 -4.03 36.72 -8.19
N GLU A 29 -3.20 37.42 -8.96
CA GLU A 29 -2.64 36.90 -10.22
C GLU A 29 -1.65 35.74 -9.98
N ASN A 30 -0.85 35.79 -8.93
CA ASN A 30 0.04 34.68 -8.56
C ASN A 30 -0.73 33.47 -8.08
N ASN A 31 -1.82 33.65 -7.31
CA ASN A 31 -2.69 32.54 -6.91
C ASN A 31 -3.46 31.94 -8.10
N HIS A 32 -3.94 32.76 -9.05
CA HIS A 32 -4.58 32.25 -10.26
C HIS A 32 -3.60 31.55 -11.21
N LYS A 33 -2.39 32.09 -11.40
CA LYS A 33 -1.33 31.42 -12.16
C LYS A 33 -0.88 30.12 -11.50
N THR A 34 -0.73 30.11 -10.18
CA THR A 34 -0.36 28.89 -9.42
C THR A 34 -1.48 27.85 -9.47
N GLN A 35 -2.76 28.26 -9.39
CA GLN A 35 -3.89 27.36 -9.57
C GLN A 35 -3.97 26.83 -11.00
N LEU A 36 -3.80 27.66 -12.04
CA LEU A 36 -3.79 27.24 -13.44
C LEU A 36 -2.59 26.35 -13.76
N ILE A 37 -1.41 26.61 -13.19
CA ILE A 37 -0.22 25.73 -13.34
C ILE A 37 -0.45 24.40 -12.63
N ASN A 38 -1.08 24.39 -11.45
CA ASN A 38 -1.42 23.16 -10.73
C ASN A 38 -2.52 22.37 -11.43
N ILE A 39 -3.53 23.03 -12.00
CA ILE A 39 -4.56 22.41 -12.81
C ILE A 39 -3.94 21.79 -14.07
N ASN A 40 -3.13 22.54 -14.83
CA ASN A 40 -2.46 22.03 -16.02
C ASN A 40 -1.45 20.90 -15.73
N LYS A 41 -0.81 20.89 -14.57
CA LYS A 41 0.09 19.81 -14.16
C LYS A 41 -0.68 18.56 -13.75
N SER A 42 -1.86 18.70 -13.13
CA SER A 42 -2.72 17.59 -12.78
C SER A 42 -3.39 16.94 -13.98
N PHE A 43 -3.76 17.69 -15.02
CA PHE A 43 -4.29 17.16 -16.28
C PHE A 43 -3.28 16.32 -17.09
N LYS A 44 -1.97 16.40 -16.79
CA LYS A 44 -0.96 15.49 -17.37
C LYS A 44 -0.90 14.14 -16.65
N GLU A 45 -1.40 14.08 -15.41
CA GLU A 45 -1.31 12.87 -14.57
C GLU A 45 -2.59 12.02 -14.60
N PHE A 46 -3.75 12.62 -14.90
CA PHE A 46 -5.05 11.94 -14.95
C PHE A 46 -5.92 12.50 -16.06
N THR A 47 -6.86 11.70 -16.58
CA THR A 47 -7.85 12.19 -17.54
C THR A 47 -8.89 13.10 -16.85
N LEU A 48 -9.56 13.94 -17.67
CA LEU A 48 -10.70 14.76 -17.20
C LEU A 48 -11.80 13.89 -16.58
N LEU A 49 -12.05 12.73 -17.17
CA LEU A 49 -13.05 11.78 -16.70
C LEU A 49 -12.73 11.24 -15.31
N SER A 50 -11.46 10.91 -15.03
CA SER A 50 -11.00 10.48 -13.70
C SER A 50 -11.24 11.56 -12.65
N TYR A 51 -10.97 12.82 -12.97
CA TYR A 51 -11.27 13.96 -12.09
C TYR A 51 -12.76 14.14 -11.86
N GLU A 52 -13.57 14.11 -12.92
CA GLU A 52 -15.02 14.27 -12.83
C GLU A 52 -15.64 13.18 -11.94
N ILE A 53 -15.28 11.93 -12.18
CA ILE A 53 -15.77 10.79 -11.38
C ILE A 53 -15.31 10.93 -9.93
N THR A 54 -14.03 11.25 -9.70
CA THR A 54 -13.48 11.42 -8.34
C THR A 54 -14.21 12.53 -7.57
N LYS A 55 -14.55 13.64 -8.23
CA LYS A 55 -15.26 14.77 -7.63
C LYS A 55 -16.72 14.44 -7.28
N ASN A 56 -17.36 13.61 -8.09
CA ASN A 56 -18.79 13.27 -7.93
C ASN A 56 -19.02 12.07 -6.99
N LEU A 57 -18.01 11.31 -6.62
CA LEU A 57 -18.10 10.23 -5.64
C LEU A 57 -17.76 10.75 -4.24
N ASP A 58 -18.60 10.42 -3.27
CA ASP A 58 -18.31 10.74 -1.88
C ASP A 58 -17.12 9.94 -1.32
N ILE A 59 -16.45 10.50 -0.31
CA ILE A 59 -15.23 9.92 0.28
C ILE A 59 -15.50 8.54 0.89
N LYS A 60 -16.69 8.33 1.46
CA LYS A 60 -17.05 7.05 2.09
C LYS A 60 -17.17 5.95 1.05
N THR A 61 -17.92 6.21 -0.02
CA THR A 61 -18.08 5.28 -1.17
C THR A 61 -16.72 4.94 -1.78
N LYS A 62 -15.84 5.93 -2.01
CA LYS A 62 -14.48 5.69 -2.52
C LYS A 62 -13.67 4.75 -1.61
N LYS A 63 -13.68 4.99 -0.30
CA LYS A 63 -12.95 4.16 0.66
C LYS A 63 -13.52 2.75 0.81
N GLU A 64 -14.85 2.63 0.89
CA GLU A 64 -15.53 1.34 1.07
C GLU A 64 -15.40 0.42 -0.16
N ASN A 65 -15.30 1.00 -1.36
CA ASN A 65 -15.18 0.26 -2.61
C ASN A 65 -13.75 0.29 -3.20
N GLY A 66 -12.81 0.97 -2.54
CA GLY A 66 -11.41 1.04 -2.99
C GLY A 66 -11.23 1.71 -4.35
N ILE A 67 -12.03 2.75 -4.66
CA ILE A 67 -12.03 3.43 -5.96
C ILE A 67 -10.93 4.50 -5.98
N TYR A 68 -9.83 4.22 -6.68
CA TYR A 68 -8.69 5.13 -6.87
C TYR A 68 -8.14 4.96 -8.28
N PHE A 69 -8.17 6.03 -9.07
CA PHE A 69 -7.68 6.01 -10.46
C PHE A 69 -6.16 6.06 -10.54
N THR A 70 -5.61 5.37 -11.52
CA THR A 70 -4.16 5.18 -11.66
C THR A 70 -3.52 6.37 -12.40
N PRO A 71 -2.44 6.97 -11.87
CA PRO A 71 -1.71 8.02 -12.58
C PRO A 71 -1.13 7.53 -13.91
N GLN A 72 -1.12 8.41 -14.93
CA GLN A 72 -0.60 8.09 -16.25
C GLN A 72 0.86 7.65 -16.26
N CYS A 73 1.69 8.17 -15.35
CA CYS A 73 3.08 7.73 -15.19
C CYS A 73 3.20 6.24 -14.83
N ILE A 74 2.34 5.73 -13.92
CA ILE A 74 2.32 4.30 -13.55
C ILE A 74 1.84 3.45 -14.74
N ILE A 75 0.80 3.91 -15.46
CA ILE A 75 0.32 3.23 -16.66
C ILE A 75 1.43 3.15 -17.70
N ASN A 76 2.14 4.24 -17.95
CA ASN A 76 3.25 4.27 -18.89
C ASN A 76 4.36 3.28 -18.51
N GLU A 77 4.75 3.20 -17.22
CA GLU A 77 5.72 2.20 -16.73
C GLU A 77 5.26 0.75 -17.02
N CYS A 78 3.95 0.45 -16.83
CA CYS A 78 3.41 -0.85 -17.20
C CYS A 78 3.64 -1.16 -18.69
N PHE A 79 3.30 -0.21 -19.55
CA PHE A 79 3.35 -0.42 -21.01
C PHE A 79 4.76 -0.38 -21.58
N GLU A 80 5.68 0.42 -21.04
CA GLU A 80 7.09 0.40 -21.41
C GLU A 80 7.66 -1.01 -21.24
N PHE A 81 7.49 -1.61 -20.07
CA PHE A 81 7.95 -2.98 -19.85
C PHE A 81 7.24 -4.00 -20.75
N LEU A 82 5.90 -3.96 -20.83
CA LEU A 82 5.13 -4.95 -21.59
C LEU A 82 5.46 -4.91 -23.08
N CYS A 83 5.52 -3.72 -23.69
CA CYS A 83 5.84 -3.57 -25.10
C CYS A 83 7.25 -4.10 -25.43
N ASP A 84 8.23 -3.76 -24.59
CA ASP A 84 9.60 -4.24 -24.75
C ASP A 84 9.68 -5.77 -24.57
N TYR A 85 8.99 -6.30 -23.55
CA TYR A 85 8.95 -7.74 -23.29
C TYR A 85 8.32 -8.53 -24.45
N TYR A 86 7.17 -8.09 -24.95
CA TYR A 86 6.49 -8.73 -26.07
C TYR A 86 7.34 -8.70 -27.34
N LYS A 87 7.93 -7.53 -27.65
CA LYS A 87 8.82 -7.36 -28.82
C LYS A 87 10.05 -8.27 -28.71
N LYS A 88 10.73 -8.27 -27.58
CA LYS A 88 11.96 -9.05 -27.35
C LYS A 88 11.73 -10.56 -27.44
N ASN A 89 10.57 -11.04 -27.00
CA ASN A 89 10.26 -12.46 -26.93
C ASN A 89 9.35 -12.93 -28.08
N ASN A 90 9.03 -12.07 -29.07
CA ASN A 90 8.12 -12.34 -30.18
C ASN A 90 6.76 -12.92 -29.72
N ILE A 91 6.20 -12.35 -28.63
CA ILE A 91 4.92 -12.81 -28.07
C ILE A 91 3.79 -12.06 -28.76
N TYR A 92 2.86 -12.82 -29.34
CA TYR A 92 1.63 -12.29 -29.88
C TYR A 92 0.52 -12.39 -28.82
N ILE A 93 -0.25 -11.31 -28.65
CA ILE A 93 -1.41 -11.24 -27.77
C ILE A 93 -2.66 -10.95 -28.60
N GLN A 94 -3.80 -11.51 -28.22
CA GLN A 94 -5.08 -11.29 -28.88
C GLN A 94 -6.17 -10.84 -27.92
N ASN A 95 -6.33 -11.56 -26.80
CA ASN A 95 -7.38 -11.34 -25.84
C ASN A 95 -6.84 -10.64 -24.58
N ILE A 96 -7.43 -9.49 -24.23
CA ILE A 96 -6.99 -8.64 -23.12
C ILE A 96 -8.16 -8.39 -22.18
N LEU A 97 -7.92 -8.47 -20.87
CA LEU A 97 -8.91 -8.17 -19.83
C LEU A 97 -8.41 -7.08 -18.90
N GLU A 98 -9.25 -6.09 -18.64
CA GLU A 98 -9.15 -5.20 -17.49
C GLU A 98 -10.30 -5.49 -16.52
N PRO A 99 -10.07 -6.18 -15.38
CA PRO A 99 -11.14 -6.70 -14.53
C PRO A 99 -11.79 -5.66 -13.62
N CYS A 100 -11.34 -4.40 -13.68
CA CYS A 100 -11.83 -3.27 -12.88
C CYS A 100 -11.46 -1.95 -13.58
N CYS A 101 -12.12 -1.66 -14.71
CA CYS A 101 -11.62 -0.65 -15.66
C CYS A 101 -11.83 0.82 -15.22
N GLY A 102 -12.66 1.08 -14.20
CA GLY A 102 -12.83 2.43 -13.65
C GLY A 102 -13.11 3.47 -14.73
N SER A 103 -12.25 4.48 -14.85
CA SER A 103 -12.32 5.52 -15.89
C SER A 103 -11.69 5.11 -17.24
N CYS A 104 -11.42 3.83 -17.46
CA CYS A 104 -10.83 3.29 -18.69
C CYS A 104 -9.41 3.79 -19.03
N GLU A 105 -8.61 4.16 -18.04
CA GLU A 105 -7.24 4.65 -18.25
C GLU A 105 -6.35 3.59 -18.93
N PHE A 106 -6.38 2.34 -18.44
CA PHE A 106 -5.66 1.24 -19.08
C PHE A 106 -6.25 0.86 -20.44
N ILE A 107 -7.60 0.86 -20.61
CA ILE A 107 -8.26 0.61 -21.89
C ILE A 107 -7.80 1.61 -22.94
N ASN A 108 -7.77 2.90 -22.60
CA ASN A 108 -7.29 3.95 -23.51
C ASN A 108 -5.84 3.69 -23.93
N LYS A 109 -4.97 3.31 -22.97
CA LYS A 109 -3.57 3.02 -23.27
C LYS A 109 -3.39 1.72 -24.07
N LEU A 110 -4.20 0.70 -23.82
CA LEU A 110 -4.25 -0.52 -24.63
C LEU A 110 -4.63 -0.18 -26.07
N ASN A 111 -5.65 0.67 -26.24
CA ASN A 111 -6.11 1.09 -27.56
C ASN A 111 -5.07 1.93 -28.32
N GLU A 112 -4.24 2.70 -27.61
CA GLU A 112 -3.10 3.45 -28.17
C GLU A 112 -1.96 2.52 -28.63
N LYS A 113 -1.65 1.49 -27.85
CA LYS A 113 -0.43 0.69 -28.02
C LYS A 113 -0.61 -0.58 -28.86
N PHE A 114 -1.83 -1.10 -28.94
CA PHE A 114 -2.12 -2.35 -29.63
C PHE A 114 -3.24 -2.18 -30.66
N ASN A 115 -3.14 -2.93 -31.78
CA ASN A 115 -4.13 -2.93 -32.85
C ASN A 115 -4.67 -4.36 -33.03
N ASN A 116 -5.91 -4.48 -33.53
CA ASN A 116 -6.58 -5.76 -33.83
C ASN A 116 -6.66 -6.68 -32.59
N LYS A 117 -7.05 -6.14 -31.45
CA LYS A 117 -7.21 -6.88 -30.20
C LYS A 117 -8.66 -6.95 -29.74
N ASN A 118 -8.98 -8.00 -29.02
CA ASN A 118 -10.22 -8.13 -28.25
C ASN A 118 -9.94 -7.64 -26.82
N ILE A 119 -10.52 -6.52 -26.43
CA ILE A 119 -10.28 -5.89 -25.13
C ILE A 119 -11.60 -5.88 -24.36
N ILE A 120 -11.61 -6.50 -23.21
CA ILE A 120 -12.78 -6.52 -22.31
C ILE A 120 -12.43 -5.72 -21.06
N GLY A 121 -13.25 -4.70 -20.78
CA GLY A 121 -13.23 -3.95 -19.51
C GLY A 121 -14.42 -4.33 -18.66
N ILE A 122 -14.20 -4.60 -17.38
CA ILE A 122 -15.29 -4.89 -16.43
C ILE A 122 -15.34 -3.76 -15.39
N GLU A 123 -16.53 -3.19 -15.16
CA GLU A 123 -16.76 -2.18 -14.14
C GLU A 123 -17.99 -2.56 -13.31
N ASN A 124 -17.78 -2.73 -12.00
CA ASN A 124 -18.84 -3.12 -11.08
C ASN A 124 -19.70 -1.95 -10.62
N ASN A 125 -19.11 -0.75 -10.52
CA ASN A 125 -19.83 0.43 -10.04
C ASN A 125 -20.73 1.00 -11.14
N HIS A 126 -22.03 0.97 -10.91
CA HIS A 126 -23.03 1.41 -11.90
C HIS A 126 -22.91 2.89 -12.28
N PHE A 127 -22.54 3.75 -11.32
CA PHE A 127 -22.32 5.17 -11.59
C PHE A 127 -21.12 5.37 -12.53
N ILE A 128 -19.99 4.71 -12.26
CA ILE A 128 -18.81 4.78 -13.12
C ILE A 128 -19.14 4.22 -14.50
N TYR A 129 -19.77 3.05 -14.56
CA TYR A 129 -20.17 2.43 -15.81
C TYR A 129 -21.05 3.36 -16.65
N SER A 130 -22.02 4.06 -16.05
CA SER A 130 -22.88 5.01 -16.76
C SER A 130 -22.12 6.16 -17.44
N LYS A 131 -20.89 6.46 -16.98
CA LYS A 131 -20.01 7.50 -17.54
C LYS A 131 -19.10 6.99 -18.66
N ILE A 132 -18.87 5.67 -18.73
CA ILE A 132 -17.88 5.07 -19.65
C ILE A 132 -18.53 4.22 -20.74
N LYS A 133 -19.77 3.76 -20.59
CA LYS A 133 -20.45 2.82 -21.51
C LYS A 133 -20.58 3.33 -22.96
N ASP A 134 -20.63 4.64 -23.13
CA ASP A 134 -20.85 5.29 -24.44
C ASP A 134 -19.54 5.91 -25.00
N ILE A 135 -18.37 5.57 -24.44
CA ILE A 135 -17.08 6.06 -24.95
C ILE A 135 -16.80 5.40 -26.30
N ASP A 136 -16.60 6.24 -27.32
CA ASP A 136 -16.10 5.79 -28.63
C ASP A 136 -14.58 5.77 -28.62
N PHE A 137 -13.99 4.60 -28.38
CA PHE A 137 -12.54 4.41 -28.34
C PHE A 137 -11.87 4.54 -29.73
N ASN A 138 -12.63 4.43 -30.82
CA ASN A 138 -12.08 4.50 -32.17
C ASN A 138 -11.94 5.94 -32.68
N ASN A 139 -12.77 6.87 -32.22
CA ASN A 139 -12.76 8.27 -32.62
C ASN A 139 -11.86 9.19 -31.75
N ASN A 140 -11.35 8.71 -30.61
CA ASN A 140 -10.57 9.53 -29.68
C ASN A 140 -9.11 9.78 -30.10
N ASN A 141 -8.66 9.31 -31.26
CA ASN A 141 -7.29 9.49 -31.76
C ASN A 141 -7.10 10.78 -32.59
N THR A 142 -7.63 11.92 -32.11
CA THR A 142 -7.55 13.22 -32.82
C THR A 142 -6.14 13.84 -32.93
N ASN A 143 -5.11 13.25 -32.32
CA ASN A 143 -3.75 13.79 -32.33
C ASN A 143 -2.69 12.96 -33.09
N ASN A 144 -3.06 11.82 -33.71
CA ASN A 144 -2.14 11.07 -34.54
C ASN A 144 -2.71 10.87 -35.94
N ILE A 145 -2.32 11.75 -36.85
CA ILE A 145 -2.72 11.77 -38.26
C ILE A 145 -2.37 10.45 -39.02
N ASN A 146 -1.66 9.52 -38.38
CA ASN A 146 -1.15 8.29 -39.01
C ASN A 146 -1.80 6.97 -38.53
N ASN A 147 -2.81 6.97 -37.64
CA ASN A 147 -3.44 5.72 -37.13
C ASN A 147 -4.94 5.64 -37.47
N THR A 148 -5.27 5.71 -38.76
CA THR A 148 -6.67 5.60 -39.26
C THR A 148 -7.20 4.16 -39.27
N ASN A 149 -6.45 3.16 -38.82
CA ASN A 149 -6.81 1.74 -38.93
C ASN A 149 -6.76 0.99 -37.55
N ASN A 150 -7.09 1.67 -36.44
CA ASN A 150 -7.23 0.94 -35.17
C ASN A 150 -8.57 0.17 -35.17
N THR A 151 -8.50 -1.14 -35.24
CA THR A 151 -9.66 -2.05 -35.35
C THR A 151 -9.82 -2.89 -34.09
N ASN A 152 -9.45 -2.36 -32.91
CA ASN A 152 -9.68 -3.06 -31.65
C ASN A 152 -11.18 -3.24 -31.39
N ASN A 153 -11.55 -4.46 -30.99
CA ASN A 153 -12.89 -4.76 -30.50
C ASN A 153 -12.92 -4.55 -28.97
N ILE A 154 -13.44 -3.41 -28.53
CA ILE A 154 -13.48 -3.02 -27.11
C ILE A 154 -14.90 -3.18 -26.59
N THR A 155 -15.06 -3.95 -25.52
CA THR A 155 -16.35 -4.16 -24.86
C THR A 155 -16.24 -3.83 -23.36
N ILE A 156 -17.11 -2.92 -22.88
CA ILE A 156 -17.20 -2.58 -21.47
C ILE A 156 -18.44 -3.24 -20.86
N ILE A 157 -18.26 -3.99 -19.78
CA ILE A 157 -19.30 -4.78 -19.16
C ILE A 157 -19.57 -4.27 -17.74
N ASN A 158 -20.85 -3.96 -17.42
CA ASN A 158 -21.25 -3.63 -16.04
C ASN A 158 -21.56 -4.90 -15.26
N LYS A 159 -20.58 -5.41 -14.55
CA LYS A 159 -20.67 -6.64 -13.77
C LYS A 159 -19.58 -6.70 -12.70
N SER A 160 -19.78 -7.50 -11.67
CA SER A 160 -18.69 -7.90 -10.81
C SER A 160 -17.73 -8.83 -11.57
N PHE A 161 -16.42 -8.60 -11.45
CA PHE A 161 -15.43 -9.52 -12.03
C PHE A 161 -15.59 -10.96 -11.54
N PHE A 162 -16.03 -11.15 -10.29
CA PHE A 162 -16.26 -12.48 -9.71
C PHE A 162 -17.48 -13.21 -10.27
N ASP A 163 -18.36 -12.48 -10.96
CA ASP A 163 -19.53 -13.01 -11.65
C ASP A 163 -19.32 -13.16 -13.17
N TYR A 164 -18.11 -12.84 -13.64
CA TYR A 164 -17.71 -13.04 -15.03
C TYR A 164 -17.26 -14.49 -15.24
N ASN A 165 -18.23 -15.33 -15.62
CA ASN A 165 -18.06 -16.79 -15.70
C ASN A 165 -17.72 -17.30 -17.10
N GLU A 166 -17.29 -16.46 -18.03
CA GLU A 166 -16.84 -16.92 -19.34
C GLU A 166 -15.55 -17.73 -19.24
N ASP A 167 -15.48 -18.81 -20.02
CA ASP A 167 -14.30 -19.70 -20.08
C ASP A 167 -13.15 -19.09 -20.90
N THR A 168 -13.33 -17.90 -21.42
CA THR A 168 -12.31 -17.18 -22.17
C THR A 168 -11.04 -16.99 -21.35
N LYS A 169 -9.91 -17.39 -21.95
CA LYS A 169 -8.58 -17.12 -21.42
C LYS A 169 -8.01 -15.87 -22.08
N PHE A 170 -7.07 -15.24 -21.36
CA PHE A 170 -6.50 -13.97 -21.75
C PHE A 170 -4.98 -14.02 -21.84
N ASP A 171 -4.44 -13.41 -22.89
CA ASP A 171 -3.00 -13.24 -23.07
C ASP A 171 -2.41 -12.16 -22.17
N LEU A 172 -3.24 -11.16 -21.85
CA LEU A 172 -2.90 -10.09 -20.90
C LEU A 172 -4.11 -9.79 -20.00
N ILE A 173 -3.86 -9.78 -18.69
CA ILE A 173 -4.79 -9.21 -17.71
C ILE A 173 -4.05 -8.06 -17.02
N ILE A 174 -4.61 -6.85 -17.14
CA ILE A 174 -3.97 -5.63 -16.64
C ILE A 174 -4.97 -4.77 -15.87
N GLY A 175 -4.52 -4.02 -14.85
CA GLY A 175 -5.39 -3.10 -14.12
C GLY A 175 -4.88 -2.74 -12.73
N ASN A 176 -5.71 -1.97 -12.03
CA ASN A 176 -5.51 -1.56 -10.65
C ASN A 176 -6.71 -2.05 -9.81
N PRO A 177 -6.67 -3.29 -9.29
CA PRO A 177 -7.79 -3.82 -8.50
C PRO A 177 -8.04 -2.99 -7.25
N PRO A 178 -9.28 -2.93 -6.74
CA PRO A 178 -9.62 -2.14 -5.57
C PRO A 178 -8.91 -2.63 -4.29
N PHE A 179 -8.61 -1.71 -3.34
CA PHE A 179 -7.91 -2.00 -2.09
C PHE A 179 -8.81 -1.76 -0.87
N TYR A 180 -9.57 -2.74 -0.45
CA TYR A 180 -10.33 -2.69 0.80
C TYR A 180 -10.39 -4.04 1.50
N VAL A 181 -10.57 -4.01 2.82
CA VAL A 181 -10.64 -5.21 3.64
C VAL A 181 -12.03 -5.83 3.55
N ILE A 182 -12.09 -7.14 3.35
CA ILE A 182 -13.34 -7.91 3.34
C ILE A 182 -13.39 -8.77 4.60
N LEU A 183 -14.57 -8.97 5.14
CA LEU A 183 -14.79 -9.93 6.22
C LEU A 183 -14.59 -11.36 5.68
N LYS A 184 -13.79 -12.16 6.38
CA LYS A 184 -13.47 -13.54 5.99
C LYS A 184 -14.71 -14.38 5.76
N ASN A 185 -15.77 -14.15 6.54
CA ASN A 185 -17.04 -14.88 6.41
C ASN A 185 -17.79 -14.57 5.11
N ASN A 186 -17.50 -13.44 4.47
CA ASN A 186 -18.09 -13.05 3.19
C ASN A 186 -17.33 -13.63 1.99
N ILE A 187 -16.25 -14.38 2.24
CA ILE A 187 -15.42 -14.95 1.19
C ILE A 187 -15.68 -16.45 1.09
N GLN A 188 -15.85 -16.95 -0.13
CA GLN A 188 -16.03 -18.37 -0.39
C GLN A 188 -14.85 -19.18 0.16
N LYS A 189 -15.12 -20.32 0.78
CA LYS A 189 -14.11 -21.18 1.45
C LYS A 189 -12.94 -21.59 0.54
N LYS A 190 -13.16 -21.71 -0.79
CA LYS A 190 -12.12 -22.05 -1.77
C LYS A 190 -10.92 -21.10 -1.78
N TYR A 191 -11.11 -19.84 -1.36
CA TYR A 191 -10.06 -18.83 -1.30
C TYR A 191 -9.30 -18.80 0.03
N HIS A 192 -9.83 -19.40 1.11
CA HIS A 192 -9.25 -19.31 2.46
C HIS A 192 -7.83 -19.88 2.55
N LYS A 193 -7.44 -20.74 1.61
CA LYS A 193 -6.08 -21.30 1.54
C LYS A 193 -5.00 -20.30 1.10
N PHE A 194 -5.38 -19.14 0.58
CA PHE A 194 -4.46 -18.16 0.00
C PHE A 194 -4.12 -16.98 0.91
N PHE A 195 -4.76 -16.87 2.08
CA PHE A 195 -4.50 -15.75 2.99
C PHE A 195 -4.65 -16.16 4.46
N ASP A 196 -4.07 -15.35 5.34
CA ASP A 196 -4.26 -15.40 6.78
C ASP A 196 -4.87 -14.07 7.27
N GLY A 197 -5.51 -14.08 8.45
CA GLY A 197 -6.04 -12.88 9.08
C GLY A 197 -7.12 -12.16 8.30
N ARG A 198 -6.93 -10.86 8.04
CA ARG A 198 -7.89 -9.99 7.37
C ARG A 198 -7.57 -9.90 5.87
N PRO A 199 -8.37 -10.53 5.02
CA PRO A 199 -8.14 -10.48 3.59
C PRO A 199 -8.49 -9.10 3.00
N ASN A 200 -7.78 -8.75 1.91
CA ASN A 200 -8.09 -7.60 1.08
C ASN A 200 -8.62 -8.10 -0.27
N ILE A 201 -9.53 -7.36 -0.89
CA ILE A 201 -10.20 -7.78 -2.13
C ILE A 201 -9.21 -8.04 -3.28
N PHE A 202 -8.12 -7.27 -3.40
CA PHE A 202 -7.16 -7.44 -4.49
C PHE A 202 -6.55 -8.85 -4.54
N ILE A 203 -6.49 -9.57 -3.40
CA ILE A 203 -6.02 -10.96 -3.36
C ILE A 203 -6.93 -11.85 -4.23
N LEU A 204 -8.24 -11.65 -4.13
CA LEU A 204 -9.20 -12.42 -4.91
C LEU A 204 -9.11 -12.07 -6.39
N PHE A 205 -8.86 -10.78 -6.72
CA PHE A 205 -8.58 -10.36 -8.10
C PHE A 205 -7.35 -11.06 -8.67
N ILE A 206 -6.25 -11.14 -7.91
CA ILE A 206 -5.05 -11.86 -8.35
C ILE A 206 -5.39 -13.33 -8.61
N ILE A 207 -6.02 -14.03 -7.66
CA ILE A 207 -6.32 -15.46 -7.76
C ILE A 207 -7.22 -15.77 -8.96
N GLU A 208 -8.30 -15.01 -9.16
CA GLU A 208 -9.22 -15.24 -10.28
C GLU A 208 -8.58 -14.86 -11.62
N SER A 209 -7.77 -13.80 -11.66
CA SER A 209 -7.04 -13.42 -12.87
C SER A 209 -6.00 -14.49 -13.27
N LEU A 210 -5.24 -15.00 -12.31
CA LEU A 210 -4.27 -16.08 -12.60
C LEU A 210 -4.93 -17.34 -13.19
N LYS A 211 -6.17 -17.64 -12.81
CA LYS A 211 -6.94 -18.75 -13.38
C LYS A 211 -7.41 -18.49 -14.82
N LYS A 212 -7.59 -17.21 -15.17
CA LYS A 212 -8.09 -16.79 -16.50
C LYS A 212 -6.95 -16.49 -17.49
N LEU A 213 -5.69 -16.60 -17.09
CA LEU A 213 -4.57 -16.44 -18.00
C LEU A 213 -4.43 -17.64 -18.97
N GLU A 214 -4.13 -17.33 -20.22
CA GLU A 214 -3.61 -18.32 -21.18
C GLU A 214 -2.25 -18.85 -20.75
N ASN A 215 -1.81 -19.94 -21.39
CA ASN A 215 -0.43 -20.39 -21.24
C ASN A 215 0.52 -19.32 -21.78
N ASN A 216 1.52 -18.92 -21.00
CA ASN A 216 2.38 -17.77 -21.20
C ASN A 216 1.68 -16.40 -21.15
N GLY A 217 0.40 -16.33 -20.83
CA GLY A 217 -0.31 -15.07 -20.58
C GLY A 217 0.27 -14.31 -19.39
N ILE A 218 0.12 -12.99 -19.39
CA ILE A 218 0.73 -12.09 -18.39
C ILE A 218 -0.36 -11.42 -17.55
N LEU A 219 -0.16 -11.43 -16.23
CA LEU A 219 -0.84 -10.56 -15.27
C LEU A 219 0.04 -9.34 -15.00
N CYS A 220 -0.51 -8.14 -15.15
CA CYS A 220 0.14 -6.87 -14.83
C CYS A 220 -0.77 -6.05 -13.93
N PHE A 221 -0.57 -6.10 -12.63
CA PHE A 221 -1.40 -5.38 -11.66
C PHE A 221 -0.64 -4.34 -10.88
N VAL A 222 -1.31 -3.19 -10.69
CA VAL A 222 -0.92 -2.20 -9.69
C VAL A 222 -1.47 -2.65 -8.35
N LEU A 223 -0.61 -2.81 -7.34
CA LEU A 223 -0.95 -3.35 -6.04
C LEU A 223 -0.41 -2.46 -4.91
N PRO A 224 -1.00 -2.49 -3.70
CA PRO A 224 -0.41 -1.79 -2.57
C PRO A 224 0.94 -2.42 -2.20
N LYS A 225 1.94 -1.57 -1.91
CA LYS A 225 3.33 -2.01 -1.63
C LYS A 225 3.42 -3.04 -0.51
N ASN A 226 2.51 -3.00 0.47
CA ASN A 226 2.47 -3.98 1.55
C ASN A 226 2.16 -5.41 1.09
N PHE A 227 1.73 -5.63 -0.17
CA PHE A 227 1.65 -6.96 -0.75
C PHE A 227 3.01 -7.67 -0.73
N LEU A 228 4.10 -6.92 -0.81
CA LEU A 228 5.45 -7.47 -0.88
C LEU A 228 5.86 -8.23 0.40
N ASN A 229 5.42 -7.80 1.56
CA ASN A 229 5.94 -8.29 2.84
C ASN A 229 4.89 -8.60 3.92
N CYS A 230 3.64 -8.13 3.80
CA CYS A 230 2.62 -8.38 4.80
C CYS A 230 2.37 -9.88 4.98
N ILE A 231 2.42 -10.36 6.22
CA ILE A 231 2.27 -11.78 6.57
C ILE A 231 0.91 -12.36 6.14
N TYR A 232 -0.13 -11.53 6.08
CA TYR A 232 -1.47 -11.99 5.66
C TYR A 232 -1.50 -12.50 4.22
N TYR A 233 -0.55 -12.10 3.37
CA TYR A 233 -0.46 -12.46 1.96
C TYR A 233 0.62 -13.50 1.65
N ASP A 234 1.29 -14.04 2.68
CA ASP A 234 2.38 -15.00 2.52
C ASP A 234 1.99 -16.24 1.72
N LYS A 235 0.80 -16.80 1.99
CA LYS A 235 0.29 -17.97 1.27
C LYS A 235 0.08 -17.69 -0.21
N LEU A 236 -0.42 -16.51 -0.58
CA LEU A 236 -0.58 -16.13 -1.98
C LEU A 236 0.78 -15.90 -2.65
N ARG A 237 1.71 -15.21 -1.98
CA ARG A 237 3.08 -15.06 -2.50
C ARG A 237 3.74 -16.42 -2.72
N THR A 238 3.63 -17.31 -1.75
CA THR A 238 4.16 -18.68 -1.87
C THR A 238 3.55 -19.41 -3.06
N HIS A 239 2.23 -19.31 -3.26
CA HIS A 239 1.55 -19.88 -4.42
C HIS A 239 2.09 -19.31 -5.74
N ILE A 240 2.28 -17.99 -5.82
CA ILE A 240 2.87 -17.33 -6.99
C ILE A 240 4.29 -17.84 -7.24
N PHE A 241 5.15 -17.87 -6.24
CA PHE A 241 6.53 -18.34 -6.36
C PHE A 241 6.64 -19.78 -6.86
N GLN A 242 5.68 -20.62 -6.50
CA GLN A 242 5.71 -22.05 -6.84
C GLN A 242 5.14 -22.37 -8.22
N ASN A 243 4.19 -21.58 -8.71
CA ASN A 243 3.37 -21.97 -9.86
C ASN A 243 3.45 -21.01 -11.05
N PHE A 244 4.06 -19.82 -10.89
CA PHE A 244 4.10 -18.79 -11.92
C PHE A 244 5.50 -18.20 -12.01
N HIS A 245 5.82 -17.61 -13.16
CA HIS A 245 7.07 -16.89 -13.36
C HIS A 245 6.89 -15.40 -13.07
N ILE A 246 7.65 -14.84 -12.14
CA ILE A 246 7.67 -13.40 -11.85
C ILE A 246 8.56 -12.73 -12.90
N LEU A 247 7.97 -11.87 -13.73
CA LEU A 247 8.69 -11.13 -14.76
C LEU A 247 9.36 -9.88 -14.20
N ASN A 248 8.61 -9.11 -13.40
CA ASN A 248 9.13 -7.89 -12.81
C ASN A 248 8.28 -7.43 -11.61
N ILE A 249 8.91 -6.65 -10.73
CA ILE A 249 8.29 -5.89 -9.64
C ILE A 249 8.86 -4.47 -9.70
N ILE A 250 8.02 -3.46 -9.96
CA ILE A 250 8.43 -2.06 -10.04
C ILE A 250 7.84 -1.31 -8.86
N ASN A 251 8.65 -0.56 -8.12
CA ASN A 251 8.17 0.30 -7.03
C ASN A 251 7.74 1.65 -7.60
N CYS A 252 6.47 1.99 -7.46
CA CYS A 252 5.89 3.25 -7.92
C CYS A 252 6.12 4.37 -6.88
N ASN A 253 7.38 4.56 -6.47
CA ASN A 253 7.75 5.57 -5.49
C ASN A 253 7.52 6.97 -6.08
N ASN A 254 7.00 7.90 -5.25
CA ASN A 254 6.71 9.29 -5.59
C ASN A 254 5.51 9.57 -6.51
N ASN A 255 4.76 8.58 -6.93
CA ASN A 255 3.55 8.78 -7.72
C ASN A 255 2.38 9.15 -6.80
N LYS A 256 1.71 10.25 -7.08
CA LYS A 256 0.62 10.77 -6.25
C LYS A 256 -0.72 10.41 -6.87
N TYR A 257 -1.51 9.63 -6.17
CA TYR A 257 -2.93 9.46 -6.45
C TYR A 257 -3.72 10.72 -6.05
N ILE A 258 -4.90 10.93 -6.63
CA ILE A 258 -5.72 12.12 -6.34
C ILE A 258 -6.08 12.19 -4.85
N ASP A 259 -6.56 11.09 -4.28
CA ASP A 259 -7.17 11.05 -2.92
C ASP A 259 -6.43 10.15 -1.92
N THR A 260 -5.28 9.59 -2.26
CA THR A 260 -4.55 8.70 -1.36
C THR A 260 -3.04 8.88 -1.47
N GLN A 261 -2.34 8.60 -0.37
CA GLN A 261 -0.88 8.54 -0.31
C GLN A 261 -0.38 7.08 -0.23
N GLN A 262 -1.23 6.12 -0.62
CA GLN A 262 -0.86 4.71 -0.62
C GLN A 262 0.28 4.47 -1.61
N GLU A 263 1.41 3.97 -1.12
CA GLU A 263 2.49 3.47 -1.97
C GLU A 263 2.05 2.20 -2.70
N THR A 264 2.37 2.13 -3.98
CA THR A 264 2.02 1.02 -4.86
C THR A 264 3.23 0.43 -5.55
N ILE A 265 3.04 -0.75 -6.09
CA ILE A 265 3.97 -1.48 -6.97
C ILE A 265 3.24 -1.90 -8.23
N ILE A 266 3.99 -2.16 -9.29
CA ILE A 266 3.53 -2.93 -10.43
C ILE A 266 4.07 -4.34 -10.28
N LEU A 267 3.19 -5.33 -10.25
CA LEU A 267 3.55 -6.75 -10.22
C LEU A 267 3.24 -7.38 -11.57
N MET A 268 4.23 -7.99 -12.19
CA MET A 268 4.10 -8.68 -13.48
C MET A 268 4.44 -10.15 -13.33
N ILE A 269 3.48 -11.00 -13.67
CA ILE A 269 3.55 -12.47 -13.52
C ILE A 269 3.17 -13.12 -14.85
N GLN A 270 3.90 -14.12 -15.28
CA GLN A 270 3.58 -14.92 -16.44
C GLN A 270 3.10 -16.32 -16.04
N ASN A 271 2.05 -16.80 -16.69
CA ASN A 271 1.52 -18.15 -16.50
C ASN A 271 2.39 -19.16 -17.22
N ASN A 272 3.55 -19.45 -16.65
CA ASN A 272 4.40 -20.55 -17.06
C ASN A 272 5.16 -21.12 -15.85
N ASN A 273 5.68 -22.34 -16.01
CA ASN A 273 6.36 -23.07 -14.93
C ASN A 273 7.85 -22.70 -14.76
N ASN A 274 8.34 -21.64 -15.40
CA ASN A 274 9.74 -21.22 -15.26
C ASN A 274 9.97 -20.44 -13.95
N THR A 275 9.85 -21.13 -12.83
CA THR A 275 9.97 -20.53 -11.49
C THR A 275 11.42 -20.37 -11.02
N LYS A 276 12.42 -20.87 -11.76
CA LYS A 276 13.85 -20.85 -11.35
C LYS A 276 14.39 -19.46 -11.05
N LYS A 277 13.93 -18.43 -11.79
CA LYS A 277 14.36 -17.04 -11.61
C LYS A 277 13.56 -16.29 -10.53
N ASN A 278 12.56 -16.90 -9.92
CA ASN A 278 11.75 -16.24 -8.89
C ASN A 278 12.57 -15.95 -7.62
N SER A 279 13.68 -16.66 -7.38
CA SER A 279 14.62 -16.36 -6.31
C SER A 279 15.16 -14.94 -6.35
N ASP A 280 15.28 -14.34 -7.54
CA ASP A 280 15.79 -13.00 -7.74
C ASP A 280 14.84 -11.92 -7.19
N PHE A 281 13.58 -12.28 -6.93
CA PHE A 281 12.53 -11.44 -6.36
C PHE A 281 12.16 -11.83 -4.94
N ALA A 282 12.81 -12.85 -4.36
CA ALA A 282 12.45 -13.42 -3.07
C ALA A 282 13.46 -13.07 -1.97
N LEU A 283 12.97 -12.55 -0.86
CA LEU A 283 13.70 -12.52 0.39
C LEU A 283 13.12 -13.59 1.31
N THR A 284 13.89 -14.66 1.54
CA THR A 284 13.47 -15.76 2.42
C THR A 284 13.99 -15.51 3.82
N ASN A 285 13.10 -15.47 4.79
CA ASN A 285 13.45 -15.43 6.21
C ASN A 285 12.95 -16.71 6.91
N ILE A 286 13.18 -16.80 8.22
CA ILE A 286 12.92 -17.99 9.03
C ILE A 286 11.43 -18.41 9.01
N LYS A 287 10.52 -17.47 8.82
CA LYS A 287 9.10 -17.70 9.02
C LYS A 287 8.25 -17.61 7.75
N TYR A 288 8.57 -16.70 6.83
CA TYR A 288 7.79 -16.47 5.61
C TYR A 288 8.63 -15.86 4.49
N LYS A 289 8.06 -15.86 3.28
CA LYS A 289 8.69 -15.23 2.12
C LYS A 289 8.10 -13.85 1.89
N SER A 290 8.98 -12.89 1.68
CA SER A 290 8.62 -11.60 1.10
C SER A 290 9.17 -11.50 -0.31
N MET A 291 8.66 -10.55 -1.09
CA MET A 291 9.11 -10.27 -2.45
C MET A 291 9.46 -8.80 -2.60
N ASN A 292 10.34 -8.50 -3.55
CA ASN A 292 10.67 -7.13 -3.94
C ASN A 292 11.25 -7.14 -5.36
N SER A 293 11.55 -5.96 -5.93
CA SER A 293 12.31 -5.89 -7.17
C SER A 293 13.68 -6.57 -6.99
N ASN A 294 14.22 -7.12 -8.06
CA ASN A 294 15.54 -7.77 -8.06
C ASN A 294 16.62 -6.84 -7.46
N PHE A 295 16.61 -5.57 -7.86
CA PHE A 295 17.54 -4.57 -7.32
C PHE A 295 17.43 -4.43 -5.79
N ASN A 296 16.22 -4.32 -5.25
CA ASN A 296 16.01 -4.21 -3.81
C ASN A 296 16.38 -5.51 -3.08
N ILE A 297 16.10 -6.67 -3.66
CA ILE A 297 16.51 -7.97 -3.08
C ILE A 297 18.04 -8.06 -2.95
N SER A 298 18.78 -7.60 -3.95
CA SER A 298 20.25 -7.56 -3.88
C SER A 298 20.74 -6.69 -2.72
N ILE A 299 20.17 -5.50 -2.57
CA ILE A 299 20.53 -4.60 -1.44
C ILE A 299 20.14 -5.23 -0.10
N LEU A 300 18.91 -5.75 0.02
CA LEU A 300 18.43 -6.36 1.26
C LEU A 300 19.29 -7.55 1.68
N ASN A 301 19.71 -8.40 0.74
CA ASN A 301 20.61 -9.52 1.02
C ASN A 301 21.97 -9.03 1.53
N ASN A 302 22.51 -7.95 0.96
CA ASN A 302 23.75 -7.35 1.45
C ASN A 302 23.59 -6.78 2.86
N LEU A 303 22.46 -6.10 3.15
CA LEU A 303 22.16 -5.57 4.47
C LEU A 303 21.94 -6.68 5.52
N LEU A 304 21.46 -7.85 5.10
CA LEU A 304 21.29 -9.01 5.99
C LEU A 304 22.59 -9.79 6.21
N ASN A 305 23.61 -9.53 5.40
CA ASN A 305 24.90 -10.19 5.57
C ASN A 305 25.53 -9.79 6.91
N LYS A 306 26.05 -10.79 7.67
CA LYS A 306 26.61 -10.62 9.02
C LYS A 306 25.62 -10.01 10.02
N SER A 307 24.34 -10.23 9.85
CA SER A 307 23.32 -9.88 10.84
C SER A 307 22.64 -11.13 11.40
N THR A 308 22.00 -10.98 12.54
CA THR A 308 21.10 -11.94 13.15
C THR A 308 19.71 -11.31 13.29
N ASN A 309 18.81 -11.91 14.05
CA ASN A 309 17.53 -11.32 14.40
C ASN A 309 17.15 -11.65 15.86
N LEU A 310 16.16 -10.96 16.41
CA LEU A 310 15.77 -11.14 17.80
C LEU A 310 15.34 -12.57 18.14
N PHE A 311 14.75 -13.29 17.18
CA PHE A 311 14.34 -14.68 17.41
C PHE A 311 15.55 -15.61 17.63
N LEU A 312 16.58 -15.49 16.80
CA LEU A 312 17.81 -16.29 16.93
C LEU A 312 18.60 -15.93 18.19
N LEU A 313 18.51 -14.68 18.64
CA LEU A 313 19.08 -14.21 19.90
C LEU A 313 18.21 -14.60 21.13
N ASN A 314 17.22 -15.46 20.98
CA ASN A 314 16.32 -15.93 22.02
C ASN A 314 15.48 -14.83 22.70
N PHE A 315 15.20 -13.75 22.00
CA PHE A 315 14.25 -12.74 22.44
C PHE A 315 12.80 -13.11 22.09
N GLY A 316 11.87 -12.56 22.85
CA GLY A 316 10.45 -12.54 22.56
C GLY A 316 9.99 -11.11 22.29
N VAL A 317 8.95 -10.97 21.50
CA VAL A 317 8.35 -9.68 21.16
C VAL A 317 6.83 -9.79 21.35
N LYS A 318 6.24 -8.86 22.09
CA LYS A 318 4.79 -8.77 22.31
C LYS A 318 4.32 -7.33 22.27
N VAL A 319 3.05 -7.13 21.96
CA VAL A 319 2.39 -5.82 22.12
C VAL A 319 2.09 -5.58 23.59
N GLY A 320 2.12 -4.34 24.04
CA GLY A 320 1.67 -3.97 25.38
C GLY A 320 0.24 -4.50 25.64
N ASN A 321 -0.03 -4.91 26.86
CA ASN A 321 -1.22 -5.69 27.24
C ASN A 321 -2.37 -4.86 27.79
N VAL A 322 -2.26 -3.53 27.80
CA VAL A 322 -3.32 -2.63 28.32
C VAL A 322 -3.87 -1.75 27.20
N THR A 323 -5.17 -1.89 26.94
CA THR A 323 -5.97 -0.95 26.15
C THR A 323 -6.61 0.04 27.12
N TRP A 324 -6.01 1.20 27.32
CA TRP A 324 -6.43 2.16 28.35
C TRP A 324 -7.93 2.56 28.26
N ASN A 325 -8.48 2.62 27.05
CA ASN A 325 -9.89 2.95 26.81
C ASN A 325 -10.86 1.93 27.44
N GLU A 326 -10.45 0.67 27.58
CA GLU A 326 -11.22 -0.41 28.18
C GLU A 326 -11.06 -0.47 29.70
N HIS A 327 -10.08 0.25 30.26
CA HIS A 327 -9.71 0.24 31.66
C HIS A 327 -9.93 1.59 32.36
N LYS A 328 -10.73 2.50 31.80
CA LYS A 328 -10.93 3.86 32.30
C LYS A 328 -11.32 3.94 33.80
N SER A 329 -12.15 2.98 34.25
CA SER A 329 -12.67 2.94 35.63
C SER A 329 -11.62 2.61 36.70
N ILE A 330 -10.48 2.06 36.30
CA ILE A 330 -9.40 1.68 37.23
C ILE A 330 -8.13 2.51 37.01
N LEU A 331 -8.17 3.53 36.14
CA LEU A 331 -7.09 4.49 35.99
C LEU A 331 -7.07 5.46 37.18
N THR A 332 -5.88 5.85 37.63
CA THR A 332 -5.71 6.71 38.81
C THR A 332 -4.50 7.64 38.68
N ASP A 333 -4.48 8.70 39.46
CA ASP A 333 -3.32 9.58 39.64
C ASP A 333 -2.47 9.19 40.86
N ASP A 334 -2.85 8.14 41.59
CA ASP A 334 -2.13 7.63 42.74
C ASP A 334 -0.81 6.94 42.32
N SER A 335 0.32 7.60 42.65
CA SER A 335 1.68 7.13 42.31
C SER A 335 2.13 5.85 43.04
N GLU A 336 1.38 5.42 44.04
CA GLU A 336 1.63 4.14 44.73
C GLU A 336 1.07 2.93 43.96
N LYS A 337 0.29 3.18 42.90
CA LYS A 337 -0.25 2.15 42.01
C LYS A 337 0.71 1.86 40.87
N THR A 338 0.40 0.80 40.14
CA THR A 338 1.17 0.36 38.95
C THR A 338 1.27 1.43 37.90
N LEU A 339 2.48 1.76 37.45
CA LEU A 339 2.73 2.70 36.39
C LEU A 339 2.22 2.15 35.04
N LEU A 340 1.40 2.90 34.32
CA LEU A 340 0.98 2.57 32.96
C LEU A 340 1.76 3.40 31.95
N ILE A 341 2.63 2.73 31.20
CA ILE A 341 3.53 3.37 30.24
C ILE A 341 2.85 3.45 28.87
N TYR A 342 2.74 4.64 28.34
CA TYR A 342 2.17 4.94 27.04
C TYR A 342 3.26 5.37 26.04
N ASN A 343 2.95 5.30 24.76
CA ASN A 343 3.85 5.80 23.72
C ASN A 343 4.30 7.26 23.97
N GLY A 344 3.42 8.12 24.45
CA GLY A 344 3.74 9.51 24.80
C GLY A 344 4.65 9.70 26.01
N ASN A 345 4.92 8.64 26.78
CA ASN A 345 5.88 8.67 27.88
C ASN A 345 7.32 8.36 27.45
N ILE A 346 7.53 7.94 26.18
CA ILE A 346 8.87 7.72 25.66
C ILE A 346 9.24 8.97 24.84
N LYS A 347 10.19 9.76 25.34
CA LYS A 347 10.69 10.97 24.71
C LYS A 347 12.22 10.95 24.69
N ASP A 348 12.77 11.23 23.52
CA ASP A 348 14.23 11.23 23.32
C ASP A 348 14.91 9.97 23.90
N ASN A 349 14.26 8.82 23.65
CA ASN A 349 14.67 7.49 24.12
C ASN A 349 14.75 7.34 25.65
N LYS A 350 13.96 8.13 26.39
CA LYS A 350 13.86 8.09 27.86
C LYS A 350 12.40 8.03 28.31
N LEU A 351 12.18 7.38 29.44
CA LEU A 351 10.88 7.36 30.11
C LEU A 351 10.63 8.71 30.81
N VAL A 352 9.60 9.42 30.37
CA VAL A 352 9.20 10.72 30.95
C VAL A 352 7.72 10.65 31.31
N ILE A 353 7.42 10.79 32.58
CA ILE A 353 6.04 10.80 33.08
C ILE A 353 5.47 12.22 32.96
N ASN A 354 4.50 12.39 32.06
CA ASN A 354 3.85 13.68 31.80
C ASN A 354 2.38 13.64 32.20
N LYS A 355 1.82 14.80 32.59
CA LYS A 355 0.37 14.95 32.69
C LYS A 355 -0.25 14.92 31.29
N PHE A 356 -1.34 14.20 31.14
CA PHE A 356 -2.11 14.17 29.91
C PHE A 356 -3.05 15.37 29.84
N LYS A 357 -3.29 15.90 28.63
CA LYS A 357 -4.33 16.92 28.38
C LYS A 357 -5.74 16.35 28.56
N ASN A 358 -5.89 15.04 28.43
CA ASN A 358 -7.16 14.33 28.61
C ASN A 358 -7.27 13.89 30.07
N ASP A 359 -8.23 14.45 30.81
CA ASP A 359 -8.44 14.18 32.24
C ASP A 359 -8.80 12.73 32.56
N ILE A 360 -9.28 11.96 31.60
CA ILE A 360 -9.59 10.53 31.76
C ILE A 360 -8.32 9.69 31.72
N LYS A 361 -7.31 10.11 30.96
CA LYS A 361 -6.07 9.38 30.78
C LYS A 361 -5.11 9.63 31.95
N LYS A 362 -4.76 8.59 32.69
CA LYS A 362 -3.91 8.67 33.88
C LYS A 362 -2.65 7.84 33.72
N ASN A 363 -1.59 8.19 34.46
CA ASN A 363 -0.31 7.48 34.41
C ASN A 363 -0.27 6.22 35.24
N TYR A 364 -1.26 5.98 36.11
CA TYR A 364 -1.28 4.82 36.99
C TYR A 364 -2.59 4.06 36.82
N ILE A 365 -2.55 2.78 37.20
CA ILE A 365 -3.68 1.87 37.08
C ILE A 365 -3.77 0.93 38.28
N ASN A 366 -4.97 0.71 38.78
CA ASN A 366 -5.23 -0.24 39.87
C ASN A 366 -5.32 -1.68 39.35
N LYS A 367 -4.18 -2.19 38.85
CA LYS A 367 -4.02 -3.53 38.29
C LYS A 367 -2.58 -3.97 38.53
N LYS A 368 -2.37 -5.23 38.91
CA LYS A 368 -1.03 -5.77 39.13
C LYS A 368 -0.18 -5.70 37.90
N GLY A 369 1.03 -5.19 38.01
CA GLY A 369 2.01 -5.06 36.95
C GLY A 369 3.10 -6.13 36.98
N THR A 370 4.22 -5.80 36.37
CA THR A 370 5.47 -6.57 36.35
C THR A 370 6.64 -5.67 36.75
N ASP A 371 7.72 -6.24 37.27
CA ASP A 371 9.00 -5.58 37.58
C ASP A 371 10.16 -6.12 36.72
N GLU A 372 9.84 -6.85 35.65
CA GLU A 372 10.84 -7.35 34.70
C GLU A 372 11.53 -6.24 33.94
N MET A 373 12.83 -6.38 33.69
CA MET A 373 13.55 -5.46 32.80
C MET A 373 13.23 -5.80 31.35
N VAL A 374 12.77 -4.79 30.58
CA VAL A 374 12.41 -4.94 29.16
C VAL A 374 12.90 -3.75 28.33
N LEU A 375 13.05 -3.95 27.03
CA LEU A 375 13.19 -2.87 26.06
C LEU A 375 11.83 -2.61 25.40
N VAL A 376 11.38 -1.38 25.44
CA VAL A 376 10.11 -0.95 24.86
C VAL A 376 10.36 -0.08 23.66
N ILE A 377 9.62 -0.26 22.57
CA ILE A 377 9.69 0.55 21.36
C ILE A 377 8.32 1.02 20.91
N ASN A 378 8.29 2.09 20.13
CA ASN A 378 7.09 2.56 19.42
C ASN A 378 6.69 1.59 18.30
N ARG A 379 5.39 1.51 17.98
CA ARG A 379 4.92 0.79 16.78
C ARG A 379 5.06 1.60 15.51
N GLY A 380 5.23 2.92 15.62
CA GLY A 380 5.17 3.87 14.53
C GLY A 380 3.72 4.22 14.16
N TYR A 381 3.48 5.51 13.95
CA TYR A 381 2.21 6.06 13.47
C TYR A 381 2.48 7.39 12.76
N GLY A 382 1.65 7.73 11.80
CA GLY A 382 1.71 9.02 11.14
C GLY A 382 2.29 8.96 9.72
N LYS A 383 2.91 10.04 9.28
CA LYS A 383 3.51 10.19 7.95
C LYS A 383 5.02 10.11 8.05
N GLY A 384 5.66 9.60 7.00
CA GLY A 384 7.12 9.52 6.88
C GLY A 384 7.68 8.13 7.16
N ASP A 385 9.00 8.04 7.17
CA ASP A 385 9.72 6.80 7.42
C ASP A 385 9.62 6.40 8.90
N TYR A 386 9.63 5.09 9.17
CA TYR A 386 9.66 4.59 10.54
C TYR A 386 10.99 4.96 11.20
N ALA A 387 10.90 5.55 12.37
CA ALA A 387 12.05 5.80 13.26
C ALA A 387 11.82 5.14 14.61
N PHE A 388 12.86 4.49 15.14
CA PHE A 388 12.81 3.93 16.48
C PHE A 388 12.74 5.02 17.53
N ASN A 389 11.77 4.89 18.43
CA ASN A 389 11.71 5.59 19.71
C ASN A 389 11.58 4.51 20.78
N TYR A 390 12.57 4.37 21.64
CA TYR A 390 12.73 3.24 22.53
C TYR A 390 13.07 3.69 23.96
N CYS A 391 12.87 2.80 24.93
CA CYS A 391 13.31 3.00 26.31
C CYS A 391 13.52 1.65 27.00
N ILE A 392 14.60 1.53 27.77
CA ILE A 392 14.77 0.41 28.71
C ILE A 392 13.97 0.72 29.96
N ILE A 393 13.06 -0.20 30.34
CA ILE A 393 12.32 -0.16 31.58
C ILE A 393 13.01 -1.13 32.52
N ASP A 394 13.60 -0.63 33.59
CA ASP A 394 14.45 -1.39 34.51
C ASP A 394 13.69 -2.23 35.54
N GLY A 395 12.36 -2.01 35.65
CA GLY A 395 11.52 -2.70 36.62
C GLY A 395 11.83 -2.29 38.05
N SER A 396 12.29 -1.10 38.33
CA SER A 396 12.47 -0.57 39.69
C SER A 396 11.15 -0.33 40.41
N LYS A 397 10.07 -0.11 39.66
CA LYS A 397 8.69 -0.09 40.12
C LYS A 397 7.83 -0.98 39.23
N GLU A 398 6.72 -1.49 39.79
CA GLU A 398 5.74 -2.22 38.99
C GLU A 398 5.17 -1.35 37.85
N TYR A 399 5.08 -1.93 36.68
CA TYR A 399 4.56 -1.25 35.52
C TYR A 399 3.70 -2.15 34.61
N LEU A 400 2.89 -1.54 33.78
CA LEU A 400 2.18 -2.14 32.66
C LEU A 400 2.44 -1.31 31.40
N ILE A 401 2.30 -1.92 30.24
CA ILE A 401 2.57 -1.27 28.93
C ILE A 401 1.30 -1.21 28.09
N GLU A 402 1.00 -0.04 27.59
CA GLU A 402 -0.15 0.22 26.73
C GLU A 402 0.05 -0.36 25.32
N ASN A 403 -1.02 -0.76 24.64
CA ASN A 403 -1.03 -1.55 23.41
C ASN A 403 -0.47 -0.84 22.17
N HIS A 404 -0.15 0.45 22.23
CA HIS A 404 0.54 1.19 21.17
C HIS A 404 2.07 1.07 21.25
N LEU A 405 2.59 0.32 22.20
CA LEU A 405 3.99 0.00 22.35
C LEU A 405 4.26 -1.48 22.09
N ILE A 406 5.48 -1.79 21.68
CA ILE A 406 5.99 -3.15 21.55
C ILE A 406 7.04 -3.39 22.63
N VAL A 407 6.98 -4.56 23.25
CA VAL A 407 7.88 -5.01 24.32
C VAL A 407 8.79 -6.08 23.77
N ILE A 408 10.10 -5.88 23.93
CA ILE A 408 11.16 -6.84 23.64
C ILE A 408 11.67 -7.37 24.98
N TYR A 409 11.65 -8.68 25.17
CA TYR A 409 12.09 -9.35 26.37
C TYR A 409 12.93 -10.57 26.04
N HIS A 410 13.87 -10.93 26.92
CA HIS A 410 14.66 -12.15 26.73
C HIS A 410 13.95 -13.35 27.39
N LYS A 411 13.90 -14.50 26.70
CA LYS A 411 13.10 -15.65 27.14
C LYS A 411 13.72 -16.42 28.31
N SER A 412 15.03 -16.31 28.54
CA SER A 412 15.75 -17.11 29.53
C SER A 412 16.67 -16.33 30.46
N ILE A 413 17.04 -15.10 30.15
CA ILE A 413 17.89 -14.26 31.01
C ILE A 413 17.01 -13.38 31.88
N SER A 414 17.19 -13.48 33.22
CA SER A 414 16.54 -12.59 34.18
C SER A 414 17.51 -11.64 34.90
N ASN A 415 18.82 -11.89 34.81
CA ASN A 415 19.83 -11.02 35.42
C ASN A 415 19.83 -9.65 34.69
N LYS A 416 19.52 -8.59 35.45
CA LYS A 416 19.33 -7.23 34.91
C LYS A 416 20.61 -6.66 34.28
N ASP A 417 21.79 -6.93 34.78
CA ASP A 417 23.05 -6.42 34.19
C ASP A 417 23.33 -7.06 32.85
N LYS A 418 23.11 -8.36 32.71
CA LYS A 418 23.23 -9.07 31.43
C LYS A 418 22.17 -8.59 30.42
N LEU A 419 20.94 -8.37 30.87
CA LEU A 419 19.86 -7.85 30.02
C LEU A 419 20.19 -6.45 29.53
N LYS A 420 20.71 -5.59 30.37
CA LYS A 420 21.11 -4.23 30.03
C LYS A 420 22.13 -4.23 28.88
N ILE A 421 23.16 -5.07 28.98
CA ILE A 421 24.18 -5.22 27.93
C ILE A 421 23.54 -5.64 26.60
N TRP A 422 22.61 -6.61 26.62
CA TRP A 422 21.93 -7.05 25.43
C TRP A 422 21.02 -5.96 24.84
N TYR A 423 20.27 -5.24 25.67
CA TYR A 423 19.43 -4.15 25.19
C TYR A 423 20.24 -3.00 24.59
N GLU A 424 21.41 -2.67 25.16
CA GLU A 424 22.33 -1.69 24.61
C GLU A 424 22.87 -2.11 23.23
N LYS A 425 23.20 -3.39 23.02
CA LYS A 425 23.57 -3.93 21.70
C LYS A 425 22.43 -3.81 20.69
N ILE A 426 21.20 -4.17 21.08
CA ILE A 426 20.03 -4.04 20.21
C ILE A 426 19.79 -2.56 19.85
N ILE A 427 19.90 -1.66 20.82
CA ILE A 427 19.76 -0.21 20.61
C ILE A 427 20.86 0.30 19.66
N LYS A 428 22.09 -0.16 19.80
CA LYS A 428 23.17 0.17 18.85
C LYS A 428 22.78 -0.24 17.44
N SER A 429 22.25 -1.46 17.26
CA SER A 429 21.76 -1.94 15.97
C SER A 429 20.59 -1.12 15.43
N PHE A 430 19.65 -0.67 16.26
CA PHE A 430 18.54 0.19 15.84
C PHE A 430 19.01 1.56 15.30
N ASN A 431 20.13 2.06 15.79
CA ASN A 431 20.72 3.32 15.35
C ASN A 431 21.71 3.15 14.19
N ASP A 432 22.02 1.92 13.76
CA ASP A 432 22.89 1.63 12.63
C ASP A 432 22.27 2.10 11.31
N GLU A 433 23.07 2.73 10.45
CA GLU A 433 22.60 3.21 9.14
C GLU A 433 22.10 2.06 8.26
N ARG A 434 22.68 0.85 8.37
CA ARG A 434 22.20 -0.36 7.68
C ARG A 434 20.77 -0.72 8.09
N THR A 435 20.43 -0.58 9.36
CA THR A 435 19.05 -0.81 9.86
C THR A 435 18.09 0.23 9.29
N LYS A 436 18.49 1.50 9.22
CA LYS A 436 17.66 2.56 8.63
C LYS A 436 17.41 2.30 7.14
N GLU A 437 18.45 1.94 6.40
CA GLU A 437 18.33 1.61 4.98
C GLU A 437 17.44 0.37 4.77
N PHE A 438 17.59 -0.68 5.59
CA PHE A 438 16.75 -1.86 5.56
C PHE A 438 15.28 -1.51 5.77
N ILE A 439 14.96 -0.69 6.77
CA ILE A 439 13.59 -0.23 7.06
C ILE A 439 13.00 0.50 5.87
N LYS A 440 13.74 1.43 5.29
CA LYS A 440 13.30 2.22 4.13
C LYS A 440 12.94 1.36 2.92
N ILE A 441 13.72 0.31 2.66
CA ILE A 441 13.50 -0.58 1.51
C ILE A 441 12.43 -1.61 1.81
N TYR A 442 12.46 -2.24 2.99
CA TYR A 442 11.62 -3.39 3.33
C TYR A 442 10.22 -2.98 3.82
N PHE A 443 10.14 -2.04 4.78
CA PHE A 443 8.86 -1.65 5.35
C PHE A 443 8.21 -0.54 4.53
N GLY A 444 7.21 -0.86 3.73
CA GLY A 444 6.48 0.11 2.90
C GLY A 444 5.52 1.04 3.66
N ASN A 445 5.68 1.17 4.98
CA ASN A 445 4.90 2.06 5.84
C ASN A 445 5.72 2.50 7.06
N ASN A 446 5.21 3.44 7.81
CA ASN A 446 5.83 4.00 9.01
C ASN A 446 5.52 3.24 10.31
N ALA A 447 5.19 1.97 10.21
CA ALA A 447 4.90 1.11 11.36
C ALA A 447 5.61 -0.24 11.23
N ILE A 448 6.07 -0.77 12.35
CA ILE A 448 6.63 -2.11 12.48
C ILE A 448 5.70 -2.98 13.33
N ASN A 449 5.52 -4.23 12.94
CA ASN A 449 4.77 -5.20 13.73
C ASN A 449 5.71 -6.17 14.46
N THR A 450 5.13 -6.92 15.41
CA THR A 450 5.90 -7.83 16.26
C THR A 450 6.61 -8.95 15.49
N ASN A 451 6.03 -9.43 14.39
CA ASN A 451 6.65 -10.47 13.56
C ASN A 451 7.82 -9.92 12.73
N GLU A 452 7.65 -8.73 12.16
CA GLU A 452 8.71 -8.05 11.43
C GLU A 452 9.90 -7.76 12.34
N LEU A 453 9.64 -7.23 13.53
CA LEU A 453 10.65 -6.95 14.52
C LEU A 453 11.38 -8.22 15.01
N LEU A 454 10.63 -9.31 15.22
CA LEU A 454 11.18 -10.54 15.79
C LEU A 454 12.00 -11.36 14.78
N TYR A 455 11.50 -11.50 13.55
CA TYR A 455 12.02 -12.48 12.58
C TYR A 455 12.77 -11.86 11.41
N ILE A 456 12.59 -10.56 11.13
CA ILE A 456 13.04 -9.97 9.88
C ILE A 456 14.07 -8.87 10.10
N LEU A 457 13.80 -7.95 11.04
CA LEU A 457 14.69 -6.82 11.27
C LEU A 457 16.11 -7.31 11.60
N PRO A 458 17.13 -6.90 10.83
CA PRO A 458 18.50 -7.28 11.12
C PRO A 458 18.98 -6.68 12.44
N ILE A 459 19.69 -7.49 13.21
CA ILE A 459 20.42 -7.07 14.41
C ILE A 459 21.90 -7.26 14.10
N TYR A 460 22.66 -6.18 14.13
CA TYR A 460 24.10 -6.17 13.91
C TYR A 460 24.80 -6.22 15.26
N GLU A 461 25.68 -7.17 15.44
CA GLU A 461 26.40 -7.34 16.72
C GLU A 461 27.69 -6.50 16.77
N GLU A 462 28.17 -6.04 15.58
CA GLU A 462 29.37 -5.21 15.41
C GLU A 462 29.16 -4.16 14.31
#